data_6b4500b9ba7582f814bb10034d54392a
#
_entry.id   6b4500b9ba7582f814bb10034d54392a
#
_cell.length_a   1.000
_cell.length_b   1.000
_cell.length_c   1.000
_cell.angle_alpha   90.00
_cell.angle_beta   90.00
_cell.angle_gamma   90.00
#
_symmetry.space_group_name_H-M   'P 1'
#
loop_
_entity.id
_entity.type
_entity.pdbx_description
1 polymer ?
#
loop_
_entity_poly.entity_id
_entity_poly.type
_entity_poly.pdbx_seq_one_letter_code
_entity_poly.pdbx_strand_id
1 'polypeptide(L)'
;MAAKGIKCAGDMNISGGTLNITTTGKGMWDTDDLETKAACCLSADGNMNISGGTMTLKSTGSGGKGMKCDNMLTITDGTINVTTTGALYYNNGTTENTNYTGNTDQVSSQYYSSPKGIKAGTKTEAGTTWQNGRYVTTYNYSGGIVISGGTITVTTSGRNGEGIESKNTLVINGGHITVNAYDDAINAAQDLTINAGYVHAHATNNDGIDSNGNLYIKGGVVYAIGATNPELAIDANSEEQKKLYFTGGTLVAIGGLESGSSLSQSCYSSSSWNKNTWYALYNGGTLALAFKTPASGGSRLVVSTSGTTSLKSGVSVSGGTEYFGGEANIGGSVSGGSTVSLSSYTGGGGGPGGGPGGW
;
A
#
# COMPACT_ATOMS: atom_id res chain seq x y z
N MET A 1 -10.18 -26.60 7.41
CA MET A 1 -10.50 -25.13 7.41
C MET A 1 -9.33 -24.37 7.99
N ALA A 2 -8.81 -23.35 7.30
CA ALA A 2 -7.73 -22.51 7.82
C ALA A 2 -8.19 -21.71 9.06
N ALA A 3 -7.27 -21.47 10.01
CA ALA A 3 -7.58 -20.81 11.28
C ALA A 3 -8.17 -19.40 11.10
N LYS A 4 -9.23 -19.10 11.84
CA LYS A 4 -9.85 -17.78 11.92
C LYS A 4 -9.95 -17.34 13.38
N GLY A 5 -9.53 -16.09 13.68
CA GLY A 5 -9.75 -15.52 15.01
C GLY A 5 -11.25 -15.26 15.23
N ILE A 6 -11.82 -14.40 14.38
CA ILE A 6 -13.26 -14.16 14.29
C ILE A 6 -13.67 -14.31 12.84
N LYS A 7 -14.69 -15.12 12.57
CA LYS A 7 -15.31 -15.24 11.24
C LYS A 7 -16.79 -14.90 11.31
N CYS A 8 -17.25 -14.10 10.34
CA CYS A 8 -18.66 -13.81 10.08
C CYS A 8 -19.01 -14.30 8.67
N ALA A 9 -20.13 -15.04 8.52
CA ALA A 9 -20.64 -15.48 7.22
C ALA A 9 -21.39 -14.36 6.45
N GLY A 10 -21.64 -13.23 7.08
CA GLY A 10 -22.22 -12.03 6.49
C GLY A 10 -21.39 -10.82 6.81
N ASP A 11 -22.05 -9.71 7.08
CA ASP A 11 -21.42 -8.45 7.44
C ASP A 11 -20.85 -8.45 8.86
N MET A 12 -19.69 -7.83 9.03
CA MET A 12 -19.03 -7.61 10.32
C MET A 12 -19.01 -6.12 10.66
N ASN A 13 -19.55 -5.75 11.81
CA ASN A 13 -19.57 -4.36 12.27
C ASN A 13 -18.80 -4.24 13.59
N ILE A 14 -17.81 -3.35 13.64
CA ILE A 14 -16.98 -3.07 14.82
C ILE A 14 -17.08 -1.57 15.13
N SER A 15 -17.76 -1.24 16.23
CA SER A 15 -18.02 0.16 16.61
C SER A 15 -17.25 0.59 17.87
N GLY A 16 -16.53 -0.32 18.54
CA GLY A 16 -15.80 -0.01 19.77
C GLY A 16 -15.19 -1.24 20.43
N GLY A 17 -14.71 -1.06 21.64
CA GLY A 17 -14.05 -2.12 22.42
C GLY A 17 -12.58 -2.34 22.05
N THR A 18 -12.01 -3.40 22.61
CA THR A 18 -10.62 -3.79 22.38
C THR A 18 -10.55 -5.23 21.87
N LEU A 19 -9.91 -5.43 20.71
CA LEU A 19 -9.68 -6.74 20.12
C LEU A 19 -8.19 -7.02 20.03
N ASN A 20 -7.73 -8.08 20.68
CA ASN A 20 -6.37 -8.59 20.57
C ASN A 20 -6.42 -10.01 20.02
N ILE A 21 -6.09 -10.19 18.75
CA ILE A 21 -6.21 -11.48 18.07
C ILE A 21 -4.86 -11.87 17.47
N THR A 22 -4.42 -13.08 17.81
CA THR A 22 -3.24 -13.70 17.19
C THR A 22 -3.65 -15.01 16.53
N THR A 23 -3.32 -15.15 15.23
CA THR A 23 -3.42 -16.41 14.50
C THR A 23 -2.03 -16.90 14.13
N THR A 24 -1.75 -18.17 14.43
CA THR A 24 -0.46 -18.82 14.14
C THR A 24 -0.59 -19.87 13.04
N GLY A 25 -1.81 -20.17 12.63
CA GLY A 25 -2.10 -21.14 11.57
C GLY A 25 -1.62 -20.66 10.21
N LYS A 26 -1.08 -21.58 9.42
CA LYS A 26 -0.78 -21.39 8.01
C LYS A 26 -2.03 -21.45 7.14
N GLY A 27 -1.90 -21.15 5.85
CA GLY A 27 -2.89 -21.49 4.82
C GLY A 27 -3.17 -23.01 4.82
N MET A 28 -4.30 -23.40 4.27
CA MET A 28 -4.68 -24.81 4.13
C MET A 28 -5.37 -25.02 2.78
N TRP A 29 -5.07 -26.16 2.17
CA TRP A 29 -5.82 -26.63 1.01
C TRP A 29 -7.22 -27.05 1.43
N ASP A 30 -8.21 -26.52 0.71
CA ASP A 30 -9.60 -26.90 0.86
C ASP A 30 -9.96 -27.88 -0.29
N THR A 31 -10.36 -29.11 0.08
CA THR A 31 -10.65 -30.18 -0.88
C THR A 31 -12.01 -30.01 -1.55
N ASP A 32 -12.91 -29.26 -0.95
CA ASP A 32 -14.25 -29.05 -1.48
C ASP A 32 -14.25 -27.93 -2.51
N ASP A 33 -13.54 -26.84 -2.22
CA ASP A 33 -13.42 -25.66 -3.10
C ASP A 33 -12.21 -25.77 -4.06
N LEU A 34 -11.33 -26.74 -3.86
CA LEU A 34 -10.09 -26.94 -4.62
C LEU A 34 -9.19 -25.68 -4.64
N GLU A 35 -9.10 -25.00 -3.52
CA GLU A 35 -8.29 -23.80 -3.37
C GLU A 35 -7.59 -23.69 -1.99
N THR A 36 -6.55 -22.90 -1.95
CA THR A 36 -5.87 -22.57 -0.70
C THR A 36 -6.61 -21.48 0.08
N LYS A 37 -7.09 -21.81 1.26
CA LYS A 37 -7.72 -20.88 2.21
C LYS A 37 -6.69 -20.27 3.15
N ALA A 38 -6.76 -18.96 3.38
CA ALA A 38 -5.88 -18.24 4.31
C ALA A 38 -6.31 -18.38 5.76
N ALA A 39 -5.36 -18.41 6.70
CA ALA A 39 -5.63 -18.03 8.09
C ALA A 39 -5.85 -16.51 8.17
N CYS A 40 -6.77 -16.06 9.06
CA CYS A 40 -7.06 -14.62 9.24
C CYS A 40 -7.37 -14.29 10.70
N CYS A 41 -6.99 -13.12 11.18
CA CYS A 41 -7.46 -12.65 12.48
C CYS A 41 -8.95 -12.27 12.41
N LEU A 42 -9.36 -11.44 11.46
CA LEU A 42 -10.75 -11.10 11.19
C LEU A 42 -11.13 -11.51 9.76
N SER A 43 -12.28 -12.15 9.58
CA SER A 43 -12.77 -12.59 8.27
C SER A 43 -14.28 -12.39 8.17
N ALA A 44 -14.75 -11.66 7.18
CA ALA A 44 -16.17 -11.52 6.84
C ALA A 44 -16.40 -11.98 5.40
N ASP A 45 -17.45 -12.75 5.15
CA ASP A 45 -17.84 -13.14 3.79
C ASP A 45 -18.68 -12.03 3.12
N GLY A 46 -19.23 -11.07 3.90
CA GLY A 46 -19.89 -9.85 3.44
C GLY A 46 -19.00 -8.60 3.58
N ASN A 47 -19.61 -7.49 3.97
CA ASN A 47 -18.93 -6.23 4.25
C ASN A 47 -18.25 -6.25 5.63
N MET A 48 -17.24 -5.39 5.79
CA MET A 48 -16.64 -5.12 7.10
C MET A 48 -16.67 -3.61 7.35
N ASN A 49 -17.37 -3.19 8.42
CA ASN A 49 -17.53 -1.80 8.78
C ASN A 49 -16.86 -1.55 10.13
N ILE A 50 -15.87 -0.68 10.18
CA ILE A 50 -15.13 -0.31 11.38
C ILE A 50 -15.35 1.18 11.64
N SER A 51 -16.04 1.48 12.74
CA SER A 51 -16.37 2.86 13.14
C SER A 51 -15.81 3.24 14.52
N GLY A 52 -14.93 2.41 15.08
CA GLY A 52 -14.27 2.67 16.35
C GLY A 52 -13.59 1.44 16.92
N GLY A 53 -13.07 1.59 18.15
CA GLY A 53 -12.38 0.52 18.88
C GLY A 53 -10.86 0.51 18.67
N THR A 54 -10.20 -0.36 19.43
CA THR A 54 -8.76 -0.60 19.34
C THR A 54 -8.50 -2.04 18.97
N MET A 55 -7.81 -2.28 17.87
CA MET A 55 -7.54 -3.61 17.35
C MET A 55 -6.04 -3.86 17.22
N THR A 56 -5.59 -5.00 17.76
CA THR A 56 -4.24 -5.53 17.55
C THR A 56 -4.37 -6.90 16.93
N LEU A 57 -4.07 -7.00 15.65
CA LEU A 57 -4.25 -8.19 14.84
C LEU A 57 -2.89 -8.70 14.38
N LYS A 58 -2.52 -9.93 14.80
CA LYS A 58 -1.24 -10.54 14.45
C LYS A 58 -1.45 -11.90 13.78
N SER A 59 -0.96 -12.05 12.53
CA SER A 59 -0.97 -13.32 11.83
C SER A 59 0.46 -13.74 11.49
N THR A 60 0.90 -14.90 12.05
CA THR A 60 2.31 -15.34 11.94
C THR A 60 2.50 -16.55 11.03
N GLY A 61 1.41 -17.24 10.68
CA GLY A 61 1.48 -18.39 9.77
C GLY A 61 1.60 -17.99 8.30
N SER A 62 2.22 -18.84 7.50
CA SER A 62 2.38 -18.64 6.07
C SER A 62 1.05 -18.45 5.35
N GLY A 63 0.97 -17.46 4.47
CA GLY A 63 -0.24 -17.07 3.75
C GLY A 63 -1.31 -16.40 4.61
N GLY A 64 -0.97 -16.06 5.87
CA GLY A 64 -1.92 -15.49 6.81
C GLY A 64 -2.27 -14.04 6.52
N LYS A 65 -3.45 -13.61 6.97
CA LYS A 65 -3.96 -12.24 6.81
C LYS A 65 -4.34 -11.64 8.16
N GLY A 66 -4.18 -10.33 8.31
CA GLY A 66 -4.67 -9.62 9.47
C GLY A 66 -6.19 -9.51 9.42
N MET A 67 -6.74 -8.88 8.40
CA MET A 67 -8.17 -8.86 8.14
C MET A 67 -8.50 -9.08 6.67
N LYS A 68 -9.66 -9.72 6.42
CA LYS A 68 -10.19 -9.97 5.09
C LYS A 68 -11.70 -9.80 5.09
N CYS A 69 -12.26 -9.13 4.08
CA CYS A 69 -13.68 -9.28 3.72
C CYS A 69 -13.82 -9.49 2.22
N ASP A 70 -14.89 -10.18 1.81
CA ASP A 70 -15.11 -10.52 0.40
C ASP A 70 -15.85 -9.41 -0.36
N ASN A 71 -16.40 -8.43 0.36
CA ASN A 71 -17.07 -7.29 -0.23
C ASN A 71 -16.40 -5.96 0.22
N MET A 72 -17.14 -4.96 0.62
CA MET A 72 -16.63 -3.64 0.97
C MET A 72 -16.06 -3.58 2.39
N LEU A 73 -14.83 -3.08 2.54
CA LEU A 73 -14.28 -2.65 3.81
C LEU A 73 -14.44 -1.13 3.94
N THR A 74 -15.13 -0.68 4.97
CA THR A 74 -15.29 0.73 5.31
C THR A 74 -14.68 1.00 6.68
N ILE A 75 -13.71 1.92 6.76
CA ILE A 75 -13.11 2.37 8.01
C ILE A 75 -13.38 3.85 8.18
N THR A 76 -14.14 4.22 9.20
CA THR A 76 -14.46 5.62 9.50
C THR A 76 -13.76 6.14 10.76
N ASP A 77 -13.36 5.25 11.67
CA ASP A 77 -12.62 5.57 12.89
C ASP A 77 -12.02 4.30 13.51
N GLY A 78 -11.25 4.44 14.60
CA GLY A 78 -10.62 3.36 15.35
C GLY A 78 -9.09 3.39 15.30
N THR A 79 -8.47 2.63 16.19
CA THR A 79 -7.02 2.39 16.20
C THR A 79 -6.77 0.95 15.77
N ILE A 80 -6.15 0.74 14.61
CA ILE A 80 -6.02 -0.56 13.98
C ILE A 80 -4.53 -0.85 13.76
N ASN A 81 -4.01 -1.84 14.49
CA ASN A 81 -2.63 -2.31 14.34
C ASN A 81 -2.64 -3.73 13.78
N VAL A 82 -2.08 -3.89 12.60
CA VAL A 82 -2.02 -5.18 11.89
C VAL A 82 -0.58 -5.58 11.67
N THR A 83 -0.23 -6.81 12.02
CA THR A 83 1.09 -7.38 11.73
C THR A 83 0.95 -8.75 11.10
N THR A 84 1.58 -8.97 9.94
CA THR A 84 1.73 -10.30 9.33
C THR A 84 3.19 -10.61 9.10
N THR A 85 3.64 -11.80 9.49
CA THR A 85 5.05 -12.20 9.41
C THR A 85 5.28 -13.51 8.66
N GLY A 86 4.20 -14.23 8.31
CA GLY A 86 4.29 -15.47 7.55
C GLY A 86 4.68 -15.21 6.09
N ALA A 87 5.41 -16.16 5.51
CA ALA A 87 5.79 -16.10 4.10
C ALA A 87 4.64 -16.54 3.17
N LEU A 88 4.87 -16.48 1.85
CA LEU A 88 3.95 -17.02 0.85
C LEU A 88 3.72 -18.52 1.07
N TYR A 89 2.46 -18.92 1.14
CA TYR A 89 2.03 -20.30 1.27
C TYR A 89 1.55 -20.84 -0.08
N TYR A 90 2.00 -22.04 -0.44
CA TYR A 90 1.56 -22.76 -1.61
C TYR A 90 1.03 -24.14 -1.24
N ASN A 91 -0.08 -24.56 -1.84
CA ASN A 91 -0.59 -25.91 -1.77
C ASN A 91 -1.53 -26.20 -2.96
N ASN A 92 -1.25 -27.24 -3.74
CA ASN A 92 -2.06 -27.67 -4.88
C ASN A 92 -2.83 -28.98 -4.62
N GLY A 93 -2.99 -29.34 -3.36
CA GLY A 93 -3.63 -30.59 -2.95
C GLY A 93 -2.68 -31.79 -2.87
N THR A 94 -1.52 -31.74 -3.50
CA THR A 94 -0.50 -32.81 -3.48
C THR A 94 0.84 -32.36 -2.91
N THR A 95 1.19 -31.09 -3.12
CA THR A 95 2.45 -30.50 -2.67
C THR A 95 2.16 -29.28 -1.83
N GLU A 96 2.74 -29.23 -0.63
CA GLU A 96 2.66 -28.09 0.28
C GLU A 96 4.02 -27.43 0.45
N ASN A 97 4.05 -26.08 0.43
CA ASN A 97 5.24 -25.28 0.73
C ASN A 97 4.85 -24.04 1.58
N THR A 98 5.38 -23.98 2.79
CA THR A 98 5.10 -22.89 3.74
C THR A 98 6.02 -21.67 3.57
N ASN A 99 6.96 -21.74 2.64
CA ASN A 99 7.86 -20.63 2.26
C ASN A 99 8.14 -20.72 0.75
N TYR A 100 7.06 -20.59 -0.03
CA TYR A 100 7.14 -20.72 -1.48
C TYR A 100 7.94 -19.55 -2.07
N THR A 101 8.91 -19.88 -2.92
CA THR A 101 9.82 -18.91 -3.54
C THR A 101 9.73 -18.92 -5.07
N GLY A 102 8.82 -19.73 -5.63
CA GLY A 102 8.59 -19.77 -7.08
C GLY A 102 7.82 -18.55 -7.57
N ASN A 103 7.81 -18.38 -8.90
CA ASN A 103 7.07 -17.30 -9.53
C ASN A 103 5.55 -17.60 -9.45
N THR A 104 4.80 -16.67 -8.85
CA THR A 104 3.34 -16.79 -8.69
C THR A 104 2.59 -16.62 -10.01
N ASP A 105 3.17 -15.93 -11.02
CA ASP A 105 2.55 -15.71 -12.31
C ASP A 105 2.44 -16.99 -13.16
N GLN A 106 3.27 -17.97 -12.83
CA GLN A 106 3.28 -19.28 -13.49
C GLN A 106 2.40 -20.30 -12.78
N VAL A 107 1.69 -19.87 -11.72
CA VAL A 107 0.92 -20.76 -10.85
C VAL A 107 -0.48 -20.20 -10.66
N SER A 108 -1.51 -21.06 -10.81
CA SER A 108 -2.89 -20.65 -10.57
C SER A 108 -3.06 -20.04 -9.17
N SER A 109 -3.75 -18.90 -9.09
CA SER A 109 -3.98 -18.17 -7.84
C SER A 109 -4.73 -19.00 -6.78
N GLN A 110 -5.44 -20.04 -7.16
CA GLN A 110 -6.09 -20.98 -6.24
C GLN A 110 -5.10 -21.80 -5.40
N TYR A 111 -3.84 -21.93 -5.85
CA TYR A 111 -2.85 -22.79 -5.19
C TYR A 111 -2.00 -22.02 -4.14
N TYR A 112 -2.11 -20.72 -4.04
CA TYR A 112 -1.31 -19.99 -3.07
C TYR A 112 -2.12 -18.96 -2.26
N SER A 113 -1.55 -18.60 -1.14
CA SER A 113 -2.01 -17.48 -0.32
C SER A 113 -0.83 -16.60 0.06
N SER A 114 -0.83 -15.36 -0.42
CA SER A 114 0.12 -14.33 0.00
C SER A 114 -0.28 -13.76 1.36
N PRO A 115 0.67 -13.46 2.24
CA PRO A 115 0.36 -12.72 3.45
C PRO A 115 -0.14 -11.32 3.10
N LYS A 116 -1.17 -10.86 3.80
CA LYS A 116 -1.76 -9.53 3.62
C LYS A 116 -2.07 -8.92 4.99
N GLY A 117 -1.78 -7.64 5.15
CA GLY A 117 -2.24 -6.94 6.35
C GLY A 117 -3.76 -6.80 6.31
N ILE A 118 -4.27 -6.09 5.33
CA ILE A 118 -5.69 -5.83 5.08
C ILE A 118 -6.02 -6.21 3.64
N LYS A 119 -7.09 -6.99 3.45
CA LYS A 119 -7.58 -7.35 2.11
C LYS A 119 -9.09 -7.18 2.03
N ALA A 120 -9.60 -6.56 0.97
CA ALA A 120 -11.03 -6.50 0.71
C ALA A 120 -11.38 -6.60 -0.77
N GLY A 121 -12.61 -7.01 -1.02
CA GLY A 121 -13.16 -7.22 -2.35
C GLY A 121 -12.78 -8.56 -2.96
N THR A 122 -13.38 -8.84 -4.11
CA THR A 122 -13.15 -10.06 -4.90
C THR A 122 -12.84 -9.71 -6.35
N LYS A 123 -12.00 -10.54 -6.95
CA LYS A 123 -11.69 -10.57 -8.38
C LYS A 123 -11.92 -12.00 -8.85
N THR A 124 -12.88 -12.21 -9.73
CA THR A 124 -13.23 -13.54 -10.28
C THR A 124 -13.12 -13.53 -11.80
N GLU A 125 -12.63 -14.59 -12.38
CA GLU A 125 -12.56 -14.73 -13.83
C GLU A 125 -13.97 -14.70 -14.42
N ALA A 126 -14.19 -13.83 -15.40
CA ALA A 126 -15.45 -13.70 -16.12
C ALA A 126 -15.43 -14.52 -17.42
N GLY A 127 -14.25 -14.75 -17.98
CA GLY A 127 -14.04 -15.54 -19.18
C GLY A 127 -12.73 -15.19 -19.86
N THR A 128 -12.29 -16.10 -20.74
CA THR A 128 -11.09 -15.93 -21.56
C THR A 128 -11.47 -15.96 -23.03
N THR A 129 -11.06 -14.95 -23.79
CA THR A 129 -11.33 -14.81 -25.22
C THR A 129 -10.03 -14.65 -26.00
N TRP A 130 -10.03 -15.15 -27.27
CA TRP A 130 -8.90 -14.96 -28.19
C TRP A 130 -9.04 -13.58 -28.86
N GLN A 131 -8.08 -12.68 -28.63
CA GLN A 131 -8.08 -11.33 -29.20
C GLN A 131 -6.68 -10.97 -29.69
N ASN A 132 -6.55 -10.46 -30.91
CA ASN A 132 -5.29 -9.96 -31.46
C ASN A 132 -4.08 -10.91 -31.32
N GLY A 133 -4.32 -12.24 -31.50
CA GLY A 133 -3.24 -13.23 -31.45
C GLY A 133 -2.85 -13.71 -30.04
N ARG A 134 -3.61 -13.34 -29.01
CA ARG A 134 -3.40 -13.79 -27.61
C ARG A 134 -4.71 -14.11 -26.92
N TYR A 135 -4.64 -14.93 -25.88
CA TYR A 135 -5.75 -15.10 -24.95
C TYR A 135 -5.81 -13.88 -23.99
N VAL A 136 -6.99 -13.32 -23.85
CA VAL A 136 -7.28 -12.20 -22.93
C VAL A 136 -8.32 -12.69 -21.93
N THR A 137 -7.94 -12.73 -20.66
CA THR A 137 -8.84 -13.06 -19.56
C THR A 137 -9.48 -11.79 -19.03
N THR A 138 -10.80 -11.80 -18.91
CA THR A 138 -11.58 -10.71 -18.30
C THR A 138 -12.01 -11.10 -16.89
N TYR A 139 -12.21 -10.11 -16.03
CA TYR A 139 -12.53 -10.34 -14.63
C TYR A 139 -13.74 -9.50 -14.20
N ASN A 140 -14.53 -10.06 -13.28
CA ASN A 140 -15.52 -9.33 -12.50
C ASN A 140 -14.89 -8.89 -11.17
N TYR A 141 -15.14 -7.67 -10.80
CA TYR A 141 -14.67 -7.07 -9.56
C TYR A 141 -15.84 -6.67 -8.68
N SER A 142 -15.75 -6.90 -7.38
CA SER A 142 -16.75 -6.42 -6.44
C SER A 142 -16.13 -5.99 -5.12
N GLY A 143 -16.86 -5.19 -4.34
CA GLY A 143 -16.39 -4.66 -3.08
C GLY A 143 -15.30 -3.59 -3.26
N GLY A 144 -14.37 -3.55 -2.33
CA GLY A 144 -13.27 -2.59 -2.32
C GLY A 144 -12.96 -2.06 -0.92
N ILE A 145 -12.20 -0.95 -0.87
CA ILE A 145 -11.80 -0.33 0.40
C ILE A 145 -12.14 1.16 0.39
N VAL A 146 -12.78 1.63 1.46
CA VAL A 146 -12.96 3.05 1.74
C VAL A 146 -12.46 3.37 3.15
N ILE A 147 -11.47 4.26 3.26
CA ILE A 147 -10.94 4.75 4.53
C ILE A 147 -11.26 6.24 4.64
N SER A 148 -12.02 6.63 5.65
CA SER A 148 -12.40 8.04 5.88
C SER A 148 -11.88 8.58 7.21
N GLY A 149 -11.27 7.74 8.05
CA GLY A 149 -10.77 8.13 9.36
C GLY A 149 -10.00 7.01 10.05
N GLY A 150 -9.71 7.21 11.33
CA GLY A 150 -8.97 6.27 12.18
C GLY A 150 -7.45 6.39 12.07
N THR A 151 -6.77 5.62 12.92
CA THR A 151 -5.31 5.46 12.93
C THR A 151 -4.99 4.01 12.59
N ILE A 152 -4.40 3.78 11.43
CA ILE A 152 -4.18 2.46 10.84
C ILE A 152 -2.68 2.24 10.68
N THR A 153 -2.15 1.23 11.34
CA THR A 153 -0.75 0.81 11.19
C THR A 153 -0.71 -0.63 10.70
N VAL A 154 -0.07 -0.85 9.57
CA VAL A 154 0.06 -2.18 8.95
C VAL A 154 1.53 -2.48 8.74
N THR A 155 1.95 -3.67 9.17
CA THR A 155 3.29 -4.20 8.90
C THR A 155 3.19 -5.61 8.35
N THR A 156 3.73 -5.82 7.14
CA THR A 156 3.84 -7.15 6.52
C THR A 156 5.29 -7.42 6.17
N SER A 157 5.93 -8.36 6.86
CA SER A 157 7.36 -8.64 6.68
C SER A 157 7.67 -9.95 5.97
N GLY A 158 6.65 -10.78 5.74
CA GLY A 158 6.82 -12.03 5.01
C GLY A 158 6.92 -11.81 3.51
N ARG A 159 7.65 -12.69 2.81
CA ARG A 159 7.80 -12.64 1.35
C ARG A 159 6.44 -12.58 0.64
N ASN A 160 6.32 -11.72 -0.37
CA ASN A 160 5.08 -11.39 -1.09
C ASN A 160 3.96 -10.86 -0.17
N GLY A 161 4.36 -10.22 0.93
CA GLY A 161 3.43 -9.63 1.89
C GLY A 161 3.07 -8.20 1.53
N GLU A 162 1.87 -7.99 1.00
CA GLU A 162 1.31 -6.65 0.77
C GLU A 162 0.67 -6.09 2.05
N GLY A 163 0.70 -4.77 2.16
CA GLY A 163 0.13 -4.08 3.30
C GLY A 163 -1.39 -4.02 3.24
N ILE A 164 -1.93 -3.17 2.39
CA ILE A 164 -3.37 -2.98 2.15
C ILE A 164 -3.66 -3.31 0.69
N GLU A 165 -4.45 -4.34 0.44
CA GLU A 165 -4.84 -4.78 -0.90
C GLU A 165 -6.35 -4.66 -1.10
N SER A 166 -6.77 -3.91 -2.11
CA SER A 166 -8.15 -3.95 -2.62
C SER A 166 -8.21 -4.77 -3.91
N LYS A 167 -9.11 -5.74 -3.97
CA LYS A 167 -9.37 -6.49 -5.21
C LYS A 167 -10.28 -5.73 -6.20
N ASN A 168 -10.64 -4.50 -5.87
CA ASN A 168 -11.38 -3.59 -6.73
C ASN A 168 -10.82 -2.17 -6.52
N THR A 169 -11.63 -1.17 -6.26
CA THR A 169 -11.21 0.20 -6.01
C THR A 169 -10.77 0.42 -4.56
N LEU A 170 -9.85 1.38 -4.36
CA LEU A 170 -9.43 1.83 -3.05
C LEU A 170 -9.56 3.36 -2.96
N VAL A 171 -10.24 3.85 -1.93
CA VAL A 171 -10.45 5.28 -1.71
C VAL A 171 -10.04 5.67 -0.30
N ILE A 172 -9.14 6.66 -0.19
CA ILE A 172 -8.73 7.26 1.08
C ILE A 172 -9.25 8.70 1.12
N ASN A 173 -10.21 8.95 2.01
CA ASN A 173 -10.81 10.26 2.24
C ASN A 173 -10.25 10.95 3.49
N GLY A 174 -9.48 10.25 4.31
CA GLY A 174 -8.94 10.75 5.58
C GLY A 174 -8.23 9.68 6.39
N GLY A 175 -7.93 9.99 7.65
CA GLY A 175 -7.25 9.09 8.55
C GLY A 175 -5.72 9.25 8.58
N HIS A 176 -5.10 8.48 9.49
CA HIS A 176 -3.65 8.40 9.66
C HIS A 176 -3.23 6.96 9.32
N ILE A 177 -2.62 6.77 8.17
CA ILE A 177 -2.35 5.45 7.60
C ILE A 177 -0.83 5.28 7.48
N THR A 178 -0.29 4.27 8.13
CA THR A 178 1.12 3.90 8.06
C THR A 178 1.24 2.45 7.65
N VAL A 179 1.83 2.20 6.50
CA VAL A 179 2.01 0.87 5.94
C VAL A 179 3.48 0.60 5.65
N ASN A 180 4.01 -0.46 6.23
CA ASN A 180 5.33 -1.00 5.92
C ASN A 180 5.16 -2.43 5.41
N ALA A 181 5.53 -2.69 4.18
CA ALA A 181 5.32 -3.97 3.53
C ALA A 181 6.60 -4.54 2.91
N TYR A 182 6.60 -5.87 2.72
CA TYR A 182 7.63 -6.54 1.93
C TYR A 182 7.41 -6.28 0.44
N ASP A 183 6.19 -6.45 -0.02
CA ASP A 183 5.68 -6.24 -1.36
C ASP A 183 5.00 -4.86 -1.42
N ASP A 184 3.99 -4.65 -2.25
CA ASP A 184 3.29 -3.36 -2.31
C ASP A 184 2.77 -2.93 -0.94
N ALA A 185 3.01 -1.67 -0.58
CA ALA A 185 2.47 -1.22 0.69
C ALA A 185 0.96 -0.96 0.57
N ILE A 186 0.50 -0.30 -0.47
CA ILE A 186 -0.93 -0.09 -0.76
C ILE A 186 -1.18 -0.43 -2.23
N ASN A 187 -2.08 -1.39 -2.49
CA ASN A 187 -2.38 -1.87 -3.83
C ASN A 187 -3.90 -1.87 -4.11
N ALA A 188 -4.29 -1.52 -5.33
CA ALA A 188 -5.66 -1.64 -5.82
C ALA A 188 -5.71 -2.30 -7.21
N ALA A 189 -6.54 -3.33 -7.37
CA ALA A 189 -6.73 -4.02 -8.66
C ALA A 189 -7.46 -3.17 -9.71
N GLN A 190 -8.09 -2.07 -9.30
CA GLN A 190 -8.71 -1.04 -10.14
C GLN A 190 -8.25 0.33 -9.64
N ASP A 191 -8.98 1.39 -9.91
CA ASP A 191 -8.58 2.74 -9.55
C ASP A 191 -8.31 2.92 -8.05
N LEU A 192 -7.23 3.65 -7.74
CA LEU A 192 -6.87 4.10 -6.40
C LEU A 192 -7.01 5.62 -6.30
N THR A 193 -7.69 6.10 -5.26
CA THR A 193 -7.88 7.54 -5.03
C THR A 193 -7.50 7.94 -3.62
N ILE A 194 -6.63 8.95 -3.49
CA ILE A 194 -6.34 9.64 -2.22
C ILE A 194 -6.88 11.06 -2.31
N ASN A 195 -7.97 11.33 -1.57
CA ASN A 195 -8.59 12.64 -1.50
C ASN A 195 -8.02 13.51 -0.37
N ALA A 196 -7.69 12.89 0.76
CA ALA A 196 -7.17 13.54 1.96
C ALA A 196 -6.52 12.53 2.91
N GLY A 197 -6.09 12.98 4.10
CA GLY A 197 -5.48 12.15 5.14
C GLY A 197 -3.96 12.24 5.17
N TYR A 198 -3.37 11.46 6.06
CA TYR A 198 -1.93 11.31 6.22
C TYR A 198 -1.59 9.87 5.85
N VAL A 199 -0.90 9.67 4.73
CA VAL A 199 -0.62 8.36 4.16
C VAL A 199 0.88 8.15 4.04
N HIS A 200 1.39 7.16 4.74
CA HIS A 200 2.75 6.65 4.57
C HIS A 200 2.68 5.22 4.03
N ALA A 201 3.32 4.99 2.92
CA ALA A 201 3.36 3.72 2.22
C ALA A 201 4.82 3.37 1.88
N HIS A 202 5.38 2.39 2.58
CA HIS A 202 6.77 1.96 2.40
C HIS A 202 6.83 0.48 2.01
N ALA A 203 7.27 0.21 0.81
CA ALA A 203 7.57 -1.11 0.29
C ALA A 203 9.09 -1.34 0.25
N THR A 204 9.52 -2.54 0.63
CA THR A 204 10.95 -2.89 0.63
C THR A 204 11.40 -3.61 -0.62
N ASN A 205 10.49 -4.24 -1.36
CA ASN A 205 10.79 -5.05 -2.56
C ASN A 205 9.87 -4.78 -3.75
N ASN A 206 8.89 -3.87 -3.62
CA ASN A 206 7.97 -3.51 -4.70
C ASN A 206 7.57 -2.03 -4.57
N ASP A 207 6.37 -1.65 -5.01
CA ASP A 207 5.91 -0.28 -5.08
C ASP A 207 5.33 0.24 -3.76
N GLY A 208 5.56 1.52 -3.46
CA GLY A 208 4.98 2.14 -2.29
C GLY A 208 3.45 2.17 -2.39
N ILE A 209 2.93 2.71 -3.47
CA ILE A 209 1.51 2.73 -3.80
C ILE A 209 1.35 2.27 -5.24
N ASP A 210 0.61 1.18 -5.47
CA ASP A 210 0.34 0.62 -6.78
C ASP A 210 -1.15 0.66 -7.14
N SER A 211 -1.45 0.89 -8.40
CA SER A 211 -2.80 0.81 -8.95
C SER A 211 -2.79 0.15 -10.31
N ASN A 212 -3.44 -0.99 -10.44
CA ASN A 212 -3.67 -1.62 -11.75
C ASN A 212 -4.67 -0.83 -12.63
N GLY A 213 -5.31 0.19 -12.07
CA GLY A 213 -6.13 1.19 -12.76
C GLY A 213 -5.45 2.56 -12.82
N ASN A 214 -6.24 3.62 -12.87
CA ASN A 214 -5.72 4.95 -12.67
C ASN A 214 -5.48 5.24 -11.19
N LEU A 215 -4.45 6.02 -10.90
CA LEU A 215 -4.14 6.48 -9.56
C LEU A 215 -4.39 7.99 -9.45
N TYR A 216 -5.19 8.40 -8.47
CA TYR A 216 -5.54 9.80 -8.25
C TYR A 216 -5.07 10.27 -6.88
N ILE A 217 -4.19 11.28 -6.84
CA ILE A 217 -3.85 11.99 -5.60
C ILE A 217 -4.37 13.42 -5.72
N LYS A 218 -5.39 13.74 -4.93
CA LYS A 218 -6.12 15.01 -4.99
C LYS A 218 -5.86 15.90 -3.78
N GLY A 219 -5.27 15.34 -2.71
CA GLY A 219 -5.00 16.06 -1.48
C GLY A 219 -4.32 15.21 -0.42
N GLY A 220 -4.24 15.73 0.80
CA GLY A 220 -3.60 15.08 1.94
C GLY A 220 -2.08 15.25 1.98
N VAL A 221 -1.46 14.50 2.88
CA VAL A 221 0.00 14.36 3.00
C VAL A 221 0.34 12.93 2.65
N VAL A 222 1.07 12.74 1.56
CA VAL A 222 1.48 11.43 1.05
C VAL A 222 2.99 11.31 1.12
N TYR A 223 3.47 10.32 1.88
CA TYR A 223 4.87 9.94 1.93
C TYR A 223 4.99 8.49 1.45
N ALA A 224 5.40 8.29 0.21
CA ALA A 224 5.52 7.00 -0.43
C ALA A 224 6.99 6.64 -0.68
N ILE A 225 7.34 5.37 -0.46
CA ILE A 225 8.68 4.82 -0.64
C ILE A 225 8.55 3.50 -1.38
N GLY A 226 9.10 3.43 -2.58
CA GLY A 226 9.25 2.19 -3.35
C GLY A 226 10.65 1.63 -3.23
N ALA A 227 10.80 0.38 -3.60
CA ALA A 227 12.09 -0.30 -3.68
C ALA A 227 13.01 0.31 -4.76
N THR A 228 14.15 -0.31 -4.99
CA THR A 228 15.05 0.12 -6.07
C THR A 228 14.48 -0.26 -7.43
N ASN A 229 14.76 0.57 -8.43
CA ASN A 229 14.33 0.34 -9.82
C ASN A 229 14.38 -1.16 -10.23
N PRO A 230 13.31 -1.70 -10.87
CA PRO A 230 12.28 -0.97 -11.62
C PRO A 230 11.15 -0.36 -10.78
N GLU A 231 11.05 -0.68 -9.51
CA GLU A 231 9.94 -0.31 -8.65
C GLU A 231 9.87 1.20 -8.36
N LEU A 232 8.67 1.71 -8.07
CA LEU A 232 8.39 3.13 -7.88
C LEU A 232 7.83 3.43 -6.47
N ALA A 233 7.87 4.70 -6.09
CA ALA A 233 7.13 5.13 -4.90
C ALA A 233 5.63 5.14 -5.16
N ILE A 234 5.22 5.51 -6.38
CA ILE A 234 3.82 5.58 -6.80
C ILE A 234 3.74 5.11 -8.25
N ASP A 235 3.10 3.96 -8.43
CA ASP A 235 2.90 3.32 -9.72
C ASP A 235 1.43 3.33 -10.16
N ALA A 236 1.20 3.35 -11.46
CA ALA A 236 -0.09 3.17 -12.12
C ALA A 236 0.15 2.43 -13.42
N ASN A 237 -0.72 1.48 -13.77
CA ASN A 237 -0.57 0.56 -14.90
C ASN A 237 -0.46 1.27 -16.26
N SER A 238 0.70 1.87 -16.54
CA SER A 238 0.97 2.58 -17.79
C SER A 238 0.99 1.65 -19.01
N GLU A 239 1.25 0.35 -18.82
CA GLU A 239 1.20 -0.69 -19.85
C GLU A 239 -0.22 -0.84 -20.44
N GLU A 240 -1.23 -0.60 -19.62
CA GLU A 240 -2.64 -0.55 -20.03
C GLU A 240 -3.16 0.88 -20.24
N GLN A 241 -2.26 1.85 -20.45
CA GLN A 241 -2.58 3.26 -20.67
C GLN A 241 -3.26 3.95 -19.48
N LYS A 242 -3.11 3.40 -18.28
CA LYS A 242 -3.52 4.05 -17.03
C LYS A 242 -2.48 5.09 -16.65
N LYS A 243 -2.85 5.98 -15.72
CA LYS A 243 -1.98 7.11 -15.33
C LYS A 243 -2.13 7.46 -13.86
N LEU A 244 -1.05 7.98 -13.30
CA LEU A 244 -1.12 8.79 -12.10
C LEU A 244 -1.61 10.20 -12.46
N TYR A 245 -2.65 10.65 -11.77
CA TYR A 245 -3.16 12.02 -11.77
C TYR A 245 -2.87 12.66 -10.41
N PHE A 246 -1.89 13.56 -10.37
CA PHE A 246 -1.57 14.31 -9.16
C PHE A 246 -2.08 15.75 -9.30
N THR A 247 -3.10 16.11 -8.51
CA THR A 247 -3.77 17.41 -8.63
C THR A 247 -3.64 18.27 -7.37
N GLY A 248 -3.17 17.73 -6.25
CA GLY A 248 -2.99 18.49 -5.03
C GLY A 248 -2.46 17.67 -3.86
N GLY A 249 -2.06 18.38 -2.79
CA GLY A 249 -1.55 17.82 -1.56
C GLY A 249 -0.06 18.10 -1.31
N THR A 250 0.46 17.56 -0.21
CA THR A 250 1.89 17.52 0.10
C THR A 250 2.42 16.14 -0.24
N LEU A 251 3.40 16.06 -1.13
CA LEU A 251 3.94 14.81 -1.64
C LEU A 251 5.43 14.68 -1.33
N VAL A 252 5.80 13.52 -0.81
CA VAL A 252 7.18 13.02 -0.77
C VAL A 252 7.17 11.61 -1.37
N ALA A 253 7.91 11.38 -2.44
CA ALA A 253 8.00 10.11 -3.12
C ALA A 253 9.47 9.71 -3.32
N ILE A 254 9.92 8.66 -2.64
CA ILE A 254 11.26 8.08 -2.77
C ILE A 254 11.16 6.82 -3.65
N GLY A 255 11.72 6.89 -4.86
CA GLY A 255 11.56 5.92 -5.93
C GLY A 255 11.01 6.55 -7.20
N GLY A 256 10.42 7.75 -7.09
CA GLY A 256 9.82 8.46 -8.23
C GLY A 256 8.35 8.18 -8.39
N LEU A 257 7.81 8.64 -9.51
CA LEU A 257 6.40 8.49 -9.91
C LEU A 257 6.35 7.80 -11.27
N GLU A 258 5.22 7.14 -11.56
CA GLU A 258 4.94 6.52 -12.85
C GLU A 258 5.21 7.44 -14.04
N SER A 259 5.76 6.85 -15.09
CA SER A 259 6.05 7.52 -16.34
C SER A 259 4.77 7.99 -17.05
N GLY A 260 4.78 9.19 -17.59
CA GLY A 260 3.58 9.77 -18.24
C GLY A 260 2.51 10.27 -17.27
N SER A 261 2.82 10.42 -15.99
CA SER A 261 1.92 11.00 -14.97
C SER A 261 1.39 12.39 -15.40
N SER A 262 0.14 12.65 -15.06
CA SER A 262 -0.51 13.96 -15.24
C SER A 262 -0.38 14.79 -13.97
N LEU A 263 0.52 15.77 -13.98
CA LEU A 263 0.86 16.59 -12.81
C LEU A 263 0.26 17.99 -12.96
N SER A 264 -0.88 18.24 -12.31
CA SER A 264 -1.51 19.58 -12.30
C SER A 264 -0.90 20.51 -11.24
N GLN A 265 -0.33 19.93 -10.17
CA GLN A 265 0.48 20.65 -9.19
C GLN A 265 1.95 20.45 -9.50
N SER A 266 2.74 21.53 -9.38
CA SER A 266 4.17 21.49 -9.68
C SER A 266 4.91 20.50 -8.79
N CYS A 267 5.68 19.62 -9.41
CA CYS A 267 6.55 18.66 -8.73
C CYS A 267 8.02 19.00 -9.00
N TYR A 268 8.85 18.66 -8.03
CA TYR A 268 10.28 18.88 -8.11
C TYR A 268 11.02 17.61 -7.70
N SER A 269 12.21 17.40 -8.25
CA SER A 269 12.99 16.20 -7.94
C SER A 269 14.45 16.47 -7.64
N SER A 270 15.02 15.57 -6.84
CA SER A 270 16.45 15.35 -6.71
C SER A 270 16.79 13.93 -7.18
N SER A 271 17.90 13.76 -7.88
CA SER A 271 18.37 12.45 -8.35
C SER A 271 18.95 11.57 -7.23
N SER A 272 19.16 12.15 -6.05
CA SER A 272 19.72 11.45 -4.89
C SER A 272 19.20 12.03 -3.59
N TRP A 273 19.32 11.26 -2.53
CA TRP A 273 18.98 11.65 -1.16
C TRP A 273 19.88 10.92 -0.16
N ASN A 274 20.01 11.46 1.05
CA ASN A 274 20.81 10.85 2.13
C ASN A 274 19.93 9.91 2.94
N LYS A 275 20.42 8.70 3.21
CA LYS A 275 19.73 7.67 4.02
C LYS A 275 19.65 8.07 5.49
N ASN A 276 18.60 7.62 6.18
CA ASN A 276 18.39 7.84 7.63
C ASN A 276 18.52 9.30 8.07
N THR A 277 18.15 10.24 7.20
CA THR A 277 18.41 11.67 7.37
C THR A 277 17.09 12.43 7.43
N TRP A 278 16.98 13.38 8.35
CA TRP A 278 15.83 14.28 8.42
C TRP A 278 15.90 15.32 7.31
N TYR A 279 14.78 15.50 6.63
CA TYR A 279 14.53 16.52 5.64
C TYR A 279 13.39 17.43 6.10
N ALA A 280 13.41 18.67 5.64
CA ALA A 280 12.31 19.61 5.85
C ALA A 280 11.81 20.13 4.50
N LEU A 281 10.56 19.83 4.20
CA LEU A 281 9.83 20.29 3.02
C LEU A 281 9.04 21.55 3.37
N TYR A 282 9.23 22.61 2.60
CA TYR A 282 8.58 23.90 2.82
C TYR A 282 7.63 24.24 1.69
N ASN A 283 6.55 24.93 2.06
CA ASN A 283 5.57 25.54 1.17
C ASN A 283 5.62 27.07 1.39
N GLY A 284 6.16 27.81 0.44
CA GLY A 284 6.29 29.28 0.55
C GLY A 284 7.06 29.76 1.81
N GLY A 285 8.05 28.95 2.28
CA GLY A 285 8.82 29.25 3.46
C GLY A 285 8.24 28.70 4.78
N THR A 286 6.99 28.22 4.77
CA THR A 286 6.37 27.54 5.94
C THR A 286 6.67 26.04 5.86
N LEU A 287 7.05 25.44 7.00
CA LEU A 287 7.26 23.99 7.10
C LEU A 287 5.95 23.25 6.79
N ALA A 288 5.93 22.48 5.69
CA ALA A 288 4.81 21.64 5.31
C ALA A 288 4.92 20.25 5.93
N LEU A 289 6.14 19.68 5.92
CA LEU A 289 6.43 18.36 6.45
C LEU A 289 7.93 18.24 6.76
N ALA A 290 8.28 17.80 7.95
CA ALA A 290 9.59 17.21 8.17
C ALA A 290 9.46 15.69 8.07
N PHE A 291 10.39 15.04 7.37
CA PHE A 291 10.37 13.59 7.17
C PHE A 291 11.78 13.01 7.26
N LYS A 292 11.88 11.79 7.74
CA LYS A 292 13.13 11.05 7.82
C LYS A 292 13.18 10.02 6.69
N THR A 293 14.24 10.08 5.90
CA THR A 293 14.44 9.15 4.80
C THR A 293 14.77 7.75 5.32
N PRO A 294 14.39 6.68 4.58
CA PRO A 294 14.65 5.28 4.98
C PRO A 294 16.13 4.91 4.84
N ALA A 295 16.46 3.68 5.25
CA ALA A 295 17.78 3.08 5.04
C ALA A 295 18.01 2.66 3.58
N SER A 296 16.93 2.39 2.83
CA SER A 296 16.95 1.97 1.42
C SER A 296 15.69 2.44 0.72
N GLY A 297 15.72 2.49 -0.60
CA GLY A 297 14.61 2.90 -1.46
C GLY A 297 15.12 3.28 -2.84
N GLY A 298 14.21 3.61 -3.75
CA GLY A 298 14.55 4.07 -5.09
C GLY A 298 15.39 5.35 -5.08
N SER A 299 16.16 5.58 -6.11
CA SER A 299 17.19 6.65 -6.13
C SER A 299 16.61 8.07 -6.21
N ARG A 300 15.46 8.24 -6.86
CA ARG A 300 14.85 9.56 -7.12
C ARG A 300 13.96 9.98 -5.96
N LEU A 301 14.15 11.21 -5.48
CA LEU A 301 13.23 11.86 -4.55
C LEU A 301 12.39 12.88 -5.33
N VAL A 302 11.07 12.74 -5.29
CA VAL A 302 10.11 13.72 -5.83
C VAL A 302 9.36 14.35 -4.68
N VAL A 303 9.22 15.68 -4.70
CA VAL A 303 8.49 16.45 -3.68
C VAL A 303 7.55 17.46 -4.33
N SER A 304 6.45 17.76 -3.65
CA SER A 304 5.48 18.77 -4.09
C SER A 304 4.75 19.38 -2.91
N THR A 305 4.45 20.67 -3.03
CA THR A 305 3.54 21.42 -2.14
C THR A 305 2.64 22.30 -2.99
N SER A 306 1.56 22.83 -2.41
CA SER A 306 0.58 23.66 -3.14
C SER A 306 1.12 25.02 -3.58
N GLY A 307 2.27 25.47 -3.08
CA GLY A 307 2.91 26.74 -3.45
C GLY A 307 4.38 26.54 -3.80
N THR A 308 5.22 27.50 -3.44
CA THR A 308 6.67 27.43 -3.72
C THR A 308 7.33 26.34 -2.89
N THR A 309 7.73 25.28 -3.53
CA THR A 309 8.36 24.12 -2.90
C THR A 309 9.86 24.34 -2.70
N SER A 310 10.36 24.12 -1.48
CA SER A 310 11.80 24.07 -1.21
C SER A 310 12.10 22.98 -0.18
N LEU A 311 13.34 22.47 -0.18
CA LEU A 311 13.75 21.31 0.60
C LEU A 311 15.10 21.57 1.29
N LYS A 312 15.22 21.17 2.54
CA LYS A 312 16.50 21.09 3.26
C LYS A 312 16.76 19.65 3.71
N SER A 313 18.02 19.27 3.77
CA SER A 313 18.49 17.98 4.31
C SER A 313 19.43 18.16 5.48
N GLY A 314 19.49 17.15 6.38
CA GLY A 314 20.36 17.18 7.56
C GLY A 314 19.86 18.15 8.64
N VAL A 315 18.56 18.26 8.76
CA VAL A 315 17.93 19.14 9.76
C VAL A 315 17.74 18.43 11.09
N SER A 316 17.60 19.21 12.15
CA SER A 316 17.10 18.75 13.45
C SER A 316 15.66 19.20 13.63
N VAL A 317 14.81 18.31 14.12
CA VAL A 317 13.37 18.56 14.32
C VAL A 317 13.06 18.49 15.82
N SER A 318 12.25 19.41 16.33
CA SER A 318 11.82 19.44 17.74
C SER A 318 10.38 19.93 17.86
N GLY A 319 9.65 19.43 18.85
CA GLY A 319 8.23 19.76 19.04
C GLY A 319 7.37 19.26 17.88
N GLY A 320 6.16 19.81 17.75
CA GLY A 320 5.19 19.40 16.74
C GLY A 320 4.52 18.05 17.04
N THR A 321 3.85 17.52 16.05
CA THR A 321 3.18 16.20 16.11
C THR A 321 3.92 15.19 15.24
N GLU A 322 4.29 14.07 15.84
CA GLU A 322 4.90 12.96 15.14
C GLU A 322 3.84 12.16 14.37
N TYR A 323 4.19 11.77 13.16
CA TYR A 323 3.41 10.91 12.27
C TYR A 323 4.23 9.71 11.81
N PHE A 324 3.56 8.68 11.33
CA PHE A 324 4.18 7.52 10.66
C PHE A 324 5.21 6.79 11.55
N GLY A 325 4.87 6.63 12.84
CA GLY A 325 5.76 5.97 13.79
C GLY A 325 7.04 6.76 14.13
N GLY A 326 6.99 8.10 13.99
CA GLY A 326 8.13 8.98 14.24
C GLY A 326 9.00 9.28 13.01
N GLU A 327 8.58 8.84 11.83
CA GLU A 327 9.31 9.09 10.57
C GLU A 327 8.92 10.42 9.90
N ALA A 328 7.89 11.09 10.40
CA ALA A 328 7.52 12.44 9.97
C ALA A 328 7.05 13.31 11.13
N ASN A 329 7.10 14.62 10.94
CA ASN A 329 6.67 15.62 11.92
C ASN A 329 6.00 16.79 11.21
N ILE A 330 4.91 17.27 11.79
CA ILE A 330 4.14 18.42 11.31
C ILE A 330 4.01 19.45 12.43
N GLY A 331 4.21 20.71 12.08
CA GLY A 331 4.10 21.83 13.04
C GLY A 331 5.27 21.94 14.02
N GLY A 332 6.32 21.13 13.86
CA GLY A 332 7.55 21.24 14.65
C GLY A 332 8.44 22.41 14.24
N SER A 333 9.46 22.64 15.04
CA SER A 333 10.53 23.57 14.73
C SER A 333 11.70 22.86 14.08
N VAL A 334 12.27 23.45 13.04
CA VAL A 334 13.39 22.92 12.29
C VAL A 334 14.59 23.83 12.40
N SER A 335 15.76 23.25 12.68
CA SER A 335 17.03 23.98 12.74
C SER A 335 18.12 23.27 11.93
N GLY A 336 19.11 24.04 11.48
CA GLY A 336 20.23 23.52 10.69
C GLY A 336 19.86 23.08 9.28
N GLY A 337 20.65 22.16 8.76
CA GLY A 337 20.47 21.58 7.44
C GLY A 337 20.98 22.45 6.29
N SER A 338 21.08 21.82 5.14
CA SER A 338 21.52 22.44 3.88
C SER A 338 20.41 22.38 2.83
N THR A 339 20.30 23.42 2.00
CA THR A 339 19.35 23.46 0.90
C THR A 339 19.66 22.36 -0.11
N VAL A 340 18.64 21.63 -0.52
CA VAL A 340 18.70 20.62 -1.57
C VAL A 340 18.37 21.29 -2.90
N SER A 341 19.23 21.09 -3.90
CA SER A 341 18.94 21.54 -5.26
C SER A 341 17.85 20.68 -5.88
N LEU A 342 16.76 21.30 -6.29
CA LEU A 342 15.62 20.66 -6.92
C LEU A 342 15.51 21.08 -8.40
N SER A 343 15.20 20.12 -9.26
CA SER A 343 14.85 20.36 -10.66
C SER A 343 13.35 20.17 -10.87
N SER A 344 12.75 20.89 -11.80
CA SER A 344 11.35 20.67 -12.18
C SER A 344 11.16 19.21 -12.61
N TYR A 345 10.09 18.59 -12.16
CA TYR A 345 9.72 17.21 -12.49
C TYR A 345 8.39 17.21 -13.26
N THR A 346 8.39 16.64 -14.44
CA THR A 346 7.25 16.70 -15.37
C THR A 346 6.59 15.33 -15.63
N GLY A 347 6.95 14.29 -14.84
CA GLY A 347 6.40 12.94 -15.04
C GLY A 347 6.98 12.20 -16.23
N GLY A 348 8.03 12.73 -16.89
CA GLY A 348 8.72 12.09 -18.01
C GLY A 348 10.17 11.74 -17.66
N GLY A 349 10.65 10.54 -18.08
CA GLY A 349 12.04 10.10 -17.94
C GLY A 349 12.25 9.02 -16.90
N GLY A 350 11.39 8.03 -16.82
CA GLY A 350 11.75 6.68 -16.41
C GLY A 350 12.53 6.01 -17.54
N GLY A 351 13.55 5.24 -17.24
CA GLY A 351 14.17 4.32 -18.19
C GLY A 351 13.12 3.35 -18.76
N PRO A 352 13.48 2.54 -19.79
CA PRO A 352 12.55 1.60 -20.39
C PRO A 352 11.93 0.75 -19.30
N GLY A 353 10.60 0.70 -19.33
CA GLY A 353 9.80 0.02 -18.34
C GLY A 353 10.34 -1.36 -18.02
N GLY A 354 10.31 -1.72 -16.76
CA GLY A 354 10.53 -3.08 -16.33
C GLY A 354 9.62 -4.00 -17.12
N GLY A 355 10.12 -5.17 -17.44
CA GLY A 355 9.31 -6.20 -18.12
C GLY A 355 8.07 -6.51 -17.29
N PRO A 356 7.11 -7.23 -17.88
CA PRO A 356 5.81 -7.47 -17.26
C PRO A 356 5.97 -8.06 -15.87
N GLY A 357 5.76 -7.22 -14.86
CA GLY A 357 5.51 -7.68 -13.52
C GLY A 357 4.23 -8.50 -13.57
N GLY A 358 4.28 -9.74 -13.11
CA GLY A 358 3.20 -10.68 -13.27
C GLY A 358 1.94 -10.25 -12.51
N TRP A 359 0.84 -10.39 -13.18
CA TRP A 359 -0.54 -10.11 -12.76
C TRP A 359 -1.17 -11.28 -12.00
#